data_17a8c2994f1bdb193c83cbb603447c68
#
_entry.id   17a8c2994f1bdb193c83cbb603447c68
#
_cell.length_a   1.000
_cell.length_b   1.000
_cell.length_c   1.000
_cell.angle_alpha   90.00
_cell.angle_beta   90.00
_cell.angle_gamma   90.00
#
_symmetry.space_group_name_H-M   'P 1'
#
loop_
_entity.id
_entity.type
_entity.pdbx_description
1 polymer ?
#
loop_
_entity_poly.entity_id
_entity_poly.type
_entity_poly.pdbx_seq_one_letter_code
_entity_poly.pdbx_strand_id
1 'polypeptide(L)'
;MPPLVKIRSERDQMSAIERRIADFILENAHLLRDYSSQQLASALGVSQSSVVKFSQKFGFRGYPDLKYSIGQALARNGGDAPAGAAPGPGDAYVRLEEGLRRSKAAAEEETRLLNPRERIEAIVGMVDGAGKVFVCGLGDDGLFAREFAMRLSLLGVLTV
;
A
#
# COMPACT_ATOMS: atom_id res chain seq x y z
N MET A 1 -4.71 5.72 -10.48
CA MET A 1 -4.07 5.20 -9.26
C MET A 1 -4.86 3.98 -8.77
N PRO A 2 -4.22 2.84 -8.44
CA PRO A 2 -4.92 1.65 -7.94
C PRO A 2 -5.68 1.94 -6.64
N PRO A 3 -6.87 1.33 -6.42
CA PRO A 3 -7.72 1.64 -5.27
C PRO A 3 -7.04 1.48 -3.93
N LEU A 4 -6.32 0.37 -3.72
CA LEU A 4 -5.65 0.07 -2.45
C LEU A 4 -4.52 1.07 -2.14
N VAL A 5 -3.77 1.50 -3.17
CA VAL A 5 -2.71 2.51 -3.03
C VAL A 5 -3.30 3.85 -2.61
N LYS A 6 -4.43 4.26 -3.24
CA LYS A 6 -5.12 5.49 -2.89
C LYS A 6 -5.67 5.47 -1.46
N ILE A 7 -6.28 4.35 -1.04
CA ILE A 7 -6.77 4.19 0.33
C ILE A 7 -5.63 4.28 1.33
N ARG A 8 -4.49 3.64 1.06
CA ARG A 8 -3.30 3.67 1.93
C ARG A 8 -2.71 5.07 2.06
N SER A 9 -2.61 5.82 0.96
CA SER A 9 -2.02 7.17 0.98
C SER A 9 -2.83 8.20 1.78
N GLU A 10 -4.16 8.03 1.87
CA GLU A 10 -5.05 8.94 2.58
C GLU A 10 -5.39 8.49 4.01
N ARG A 11 -4.90 7.29 4.44
CA ARG A 11 -5.29 6.63 5.69
C ARG A 11 -5.11 7.52 6.92
N ASP A 12 -4.01 8.22 7.03
CA ASP A 12 -3.69 9.02 8.22
C ASP A 12 -4.58 10.28 8.37
N GLN A 13 -5.20 10.72 7.26
CA GLN A 13 -6.13 11.84 7.23
C GLN A 13 -7.60 11.42 7.38
N MET A 14 -7.86 10.12 7.60
CA MET A 14 -9.21 9.58 7.72
C MET A 14 -9.78 9.74 9.14
N SER A 15 -11.09 9.92 9.22
CA SER A 15 -11.85 9.78 10.47
C SER A 15 -11.72 8.36 11.04
N ALA A 16 -12.04 8.18 12.32
CA ALA A 16 -11.95 6.88 12.99
C ALA A 16 -12.79 5.79 12.28
N ILE A 17 -13.98 6.14 11.77
CA ILE A 17 -14.85 5.22 11.03
C ILE A 17 -14.25 4.87 9.68
N GLU A 18 -13.77 5.86 8.93
CA GLU A 18 -13.14 5.65 7.63
C GLU A 18 -11.88 4.80 7.76
N ARG A 19 -11.08 5.04 8.81
CA ARG A 19 -9.86 4.27 9.08
C ARG A 19 -10.17 2.80 9.35
N ARG A 20 -11.21 2.50 10.14
CA ARG A 20 -11.66 1.11 10.36
C ARG A 20 -12.03 0.41 9.06
N ILE A 21 -12.74 1.11 8.15
CA ILE A 21 -13.10 0.57 6.84
C ILE A 21 -11.84 0.38 5.99
N ALA A 22 -10.94 1.37 5.97
CA ALA A 22 -9.69 1.32 5.21
C ALA A 22 -8.80 0.17 5.68
N ASP A 23 -8.59 0.01 7.00
CA ASP A 23 -7.75 -1.04 7.58
C ASP A 23 -8.27 -2.42 7.21
N PHE A 24 -9.58 -2.64 7.36
CA PHE A 24 -10.18 -3.91 6.95
C PHE A 24 -9.95 -4.20 5.46
N ILE A 25 -10.16 -3.20 4.61
CA ILE A 25 -9.96 -3.34 3.15
C ILE A 25 -8.50 -3.65 2.83
N LEU A 26 -7.55 -2.97 3.46
CA LEU A 26 -6.12 -3.16 3.20
C LEU A 26 -5.61 -4.53 3.68
N GLU A 27 -6.12 -5.01 4.82
CA GLU A 27 -5.71 -6.29 5.40
C GLU A 27 -6.43 -7.49 4.78
N ASN A 28 -7.69 -7.29 4.36
CA ASN A 28 -8.59 -8.37 3.95
C ASN A 28 -9.16 -8.18 2.54
N ALA A 29 -8.39 -7.57 1.62
CA ALA A 29 -8.87 -7.23 0.28
C ALA A 29 -9.46 -8.45 -0.48
N HIS A 30 -8.91 -9.64 -0.27
CA HIS A 30 -9.39 -10.88 -0.89
C HIS A 30 -10.77 -11.33 -0.39
N LEU A 31 -11.13 -11.00 0.86
CA LEU A 31 -12.42 -11.34 1.45
C LEU A 31 -13.55 -10.42 0.97
N LEU A 32 -13.23 -9.22 0.46
CA LEU A 32 -14.24 -8.27 0.01
C LEU A 32 -15.16 -8.86 -1.06
N ARG A 33 -14.68 -9.84 -1.83
CA ARG A 33 -15.49 -10.54 -2.83
C ARG A 33 -16.77 -11.13 -2.24
N ASP A 34 -16.72 -11.57 -1.00
CA ASP A 34 -17.81 -12.30 -0.34
C ASP A 34 -18.68 -11.40 0.55
N TYR A 35 -18.26 -10.15 0.79
CA TYR A 35 -18.99 -9.20 1.62
C TYR A 35 -19.89 -8.27 0.79
N SER A 36 -21.16 -8.16 1.19
CA SER A 36 -22.02 -7.04 0.81
C SER A 36 -21.71 -5.79 1.65
N SER A 37 -22.17 -4.62 1.23
CA SER A 37 -22.00 -3.37 2.02
C SER A 37 -22.59 -3.47 3.43
N GLN A 38 -23.71 -4.19 3.56
CA GLN A 38 -24.36 -4.41 4.86
C GLN A 38 -23.59 -5.37 5.74
N GLN A 39 -23.08 -6.47 5.16
CA GLN A 39 -22.24 -7.43 5.89
C GLN A 39 -20.94 -6.80 6.35
N LEU A 40 -20.29 -6.01 5.49
CA LEU A 40 -19.09 -5.26 5.85
C LEU A 40 -19.38 -4.26 6.97
N ALA A 41 -20.47 -3.50 6.86
CA ALA A 41 -20.88 -2.55 7.87
C ALA A 41 -21.11 -3.23 9.22
N SER A 42 -21.82 -4.37 9.22
CA SER A 42 -22.08 -5.17 10.43
C SER A 42 -20.79 -5.72 11.04
N ALA A 43 -19.90 -6.28 10.24
CA ALA A 43 -18.60 -6.82 10.68
C ALA A 43 -17.72 -5.75 11.33
N LEU A 44 -17.79 -4.53 10.84
CA LEU A 44 -17.00 -3.40 11.34
C LEU A 44 -17.72 -2.59 12.43
N GLY A 45 -18.99 -2.87 12.76
CA GLY A 45 -19.77 -2.08 13.68
C GLY A 45 -19.94 -0.62 13.23
N VAL A 46 -20.15 -0.41 11.94
CA VAL A 46 -20.41 0.90 11.32
C VAL A 46 -21.74 0.89 10.57
N SER A 47 -22.25 2.05 10.16
CA SER A 47 -23.46 2.09 9.34
C SER A 47 -23.15 1.72 7.88
N GLN A 48 -24.12 1.12 7.19
CA GLN A 48 -24.02 0.84 5.76
C GLN A 48 -23.78 2.13 4.95
N SER A 49 -24.39 3.25 5.37
CA SER A 49 -24.18 4.56 4.73
C SER A 49 -22.73 5.04 4.87
N SER A 50 -22.03 4.69 5.95
CA SER A 50 -20.59 4.99 6.10
C SER A 50 -19.75 4.25 5.07
N VAL A 51 -20.04 2.97 4.80
CA VAL A 51 -19.37 2.17 3.77
C VAL A 51 -19.59 2.75 2.37
N VAL A 52 -20.82 3.18 2.08
CA VAL A 52 -21.15 3.82 0.79
C VAL A 52 -20.45 5.17 0.64
N LYS A 53 -20.49 6.03 1.67
CA LYS A 53 -19.81 7.33 1.68
C LYS A 53 -18.29 7.18 1.55
N PHE A 54 -17.70 6.20 2.23
CA PHE A 54 -16.29 5.84 2.07
C PHE A 54 -15.97 5.55 0.61
N SER A 55 -16.74 4.67 -0.05
CA SER A 55 -16.53 4.34 -1.46
C SER A 55 -16.62 5.58 -2.37
N GLN A 56 -17.61 6.44 -2.12
CA GLN A 56 -17.80 7.68 -2.89
C GLN A 56 -16.67 8.70 -2.68
N LYS A 57 -16.11 8.81 -1.47
CA LYS A 57 -14.96 9.66 -1.18
C LYS A 57 -13.75 9.28 -2.06
N PHE A 58 -13.58 8.00 -2.35
CA PHE A 58 -12.52 7.51 -3.23
C PHE A 58 -12.85 7.58 -4.73
N GLY A 59 -14.01 8.16 -5.10
CA GLY A 59 -14.41 8.38 -6.48
C GLY A 59 -15.17 7.22 -7.11
N PHE A 60 -15.62 6.24 -6.31
CA PHE A 60 -16.45 5.13 -6.77
C PHE A 60 -17.94 5.48 -6.65
N ARG A 61 -18.79 4.94 -7.54
CA ARG A 61 -20.23 5.15 -7.48
C ARG A 61 -20.87 4.62 -6.19
N GLY A 62 -20.22 3.65 -5.56
CA GLY A 62 -20.64 3.02 -4.32
C GLY A 62 -19.76 1.80 -4.01
N TYR A 63 -20.13 1.06 -2.97
CA TYR A 63 -19.37 -0.11 -2.53
C TYR A 63 -19.22 -1.22 -3.59
N PRO A 64 -20.23 -1.56 -4.41
CA PRO A 64 -20.04 -2.57 -5.47
C PRO A 64 -18.96 -2.18 -6.48
N ASP A 65 -18.86 -0.91 -6.83
CA ASP A 65 -17.87 -0.39 -7.78
C ASP A 65 -16.46 -0.44 -7.17
N LEU A 66 -16.30 -0.01 -5.91
CA LEU A 66 -15.06 -0.14 -5.15
C LEU A 66 -14.61 -1.62 -5.07
N LYS A 67 -15.52 -2.52 -4.67
CA LYS A 67 -15.29 -3.96 -4.56
C LYS A 67 -14.81 -4.56 -5.88
N TYR A 68 -15.47 -4.22 -6.98
CA TYR A 68 -15.09 -4.67 -8.32
C TYR A 68 -13.69 -4.19 -8.71
N SER A 69 -13.39 -2.91 -8.49
CA SER A 69 -12.08 -2.32 -8.79
C SER A 69 -10.95 -2.94 -7.96
N ILE A 70 -11.20 -3.26 -6.68
CA ILE A 70 -10.24 -3.97 -5.83
C ILE A 70 -10.03 -5.39 -6.35
N GLY A 71 -11.11 -6.11 -6.69
CA GLY A 71 -11.03 -7.46 -7.27
C GLY A 71 -10.20 -7.50 -8.55
N GLN A 72 -10.39 -6.52 -9.45
CA GLN A 72 -9.56 -6.39 -10.65
C GLN A 72 -8.08 -6.11 -10.33
N ALA A 73 -7.80 -5.25 -9.34
CA ALA A 73 -6.43 -4.95 -8.94
C ALA A 73 -5.73 -6.19 -8.36
N LEU A 74 -6.44 -7.01 -7.57
CA LEU A 74 -5.93 -8.26 -7.03
C LEU A 74 -5.68 -9.30 -8.14
N ALA A 75 -6.60 -9.43 -9.09
CA ALA A 75 -6.45 -10.36 -10.22
C ALA A 75 -5.24 -10.01 -11.11
N ARG A 76 -4.95 -8.72 -11.30
CA ARG A 76 -3.76 -8.28 -12.04
C ARG A 76 -2.45 -8.58 -11.28
N ASN A 77 -2.47 -8.53 -9.96
CA ASN A 77 -1.31 -8.79 -9.11
C ASN A 77 -1.14 -10.27 -8.77
N GLY A 78 -2.24 -11.03 -8.78
CA GLY A 78 -2.27 -12.48 -8.61
C GLY A 78 -2.44 -13.14 -9.96
N GLY A 79 -1.37 -13.32 -10.74
CA GLY A 79 -1.46 -14.05 -12.00
C GLY A 79 -2.09 -15.42 -11.76
N ASP A 80 -3.12 -15.73 -12.55
CA ASP A 80 -3.83 -17.00 -12.56
C ASP A 80 -2.85 -18.18 -12.56
N ALA A 81 -2.68 -18.78 -11.38
CA ALA A 81 -2.27 -20.18 -11.37
C ALA A 81 -3.55 -21.00 -11.61
N PRO A 82 -3.64 -21.85 -12.62
CA PRO A 82 -4.80 -22.71 -12.81
C PRO A 82 -4.98 -23.57 -11.57
N ALA A 83 -6.13 -23.41 -10.92
CA ALA A 83 -6.55 -24.28 -9.83
C ALA A 83 -6.70 -25.71 -10.40
N GLY A 84 -5.77 -26.62 -10.08
CA GLY A 84 -6.01 -28.01 -10.42
C GLY A 84 -4.84 -28.98 -10.49
N ALA A 85 -3.59 -28.57 -10.35
CA ALA A 85 -2.47 -29.52 -10.28
C ALA A 85 -1.77 -29.43 -8.92
N ALA A 86 -1.67 -30.51 -8.19
CA ALA A 86 -0.82 -30.61 -7.01
C ALA A 86 0.65 -30.38 -7.46
N PRO A 87 1.35 -29.41 -6.87
CA PRO A 87 2.65 -29.01 -7.38
C PRO A 87 3.74 -30.01 -7.04
N GLY A 88 4.56 -30.35 -8.02
CA GLY A 88 5.84 -31.05 -7.78
C GLY A 88 6.81 -30.21 -6.93
N PRO A 89 7.80 -30.85 -6.28
CA PRO A 89 8.74 -30.14 -5.39
C PRO A 89 9.50 -28.99 -6.06
N GLY A 90 9.82 -29.09 -7.35
CA GLY A 90 10.48 -28.03 -8.13
C GLY A 90 9.57 -26.83 -8.43
N ASP A 91 8.27 -27.07 -8.63
CA ASP A 91 7.28 -26.04 -8.94
C ASP A 91 6.99 -25.12 -7.75
N ALA A 92 7.18 -25.59 -6.52
CA ALA A 92 6.97 -24.80 -5.31
C ALA A 92 8.01 -23.67 -5.18
N TYR A 93 9.28 -23.96 -5.46
CA TYR A 93 10.34 -22.95 -5.43
C TYR A 93 10.16 -21.89 -6.51
N VAL A 94 9.90 -22.31 -7.74
CA VAL A 94 9.68 -21.39 -8.87
C VAL A 94 8.49 -20.45 -8.58
N ARG A 95 7.39 -20.97 -8.03
CA ARG A 95 6.23 -20.13 -7.66
C ARG A 95 6.55 -19.17 -6.53
N LEU A 96 7.31 -19.60 -5.53
CA LEU A 96 7.75 -18.72 -4.43
C LEU A 96 8.61 -17.58 -4.99
N GLU A 97 9.59 -17.90 -5.81
CA GLU A 97 10.48 -16.92 -6.45
C GLU A 97 9.70 -15.92 -7.30
N GLU A 98 8.81 -16.41 -8.16
CA GLU A 98 7.96 -15.54 -8.98
C GLU A 98 7.00 -14.70 -8.13
N GLY A 99 6.46 -15.26 -7.04
CA GLY A 99 5.62 -14.56 -6.09
C GLY A 99 6.38 -13.42 -5.40
N LEU A 100 7.57 -13.68 -4.90
CA LEU A 100 8.45 -12.70 -4.28
C LEU A 100 8.85 -11.60 -5.28
N ARG A 101 9.23 -11.96 -6.49
CA ARG A 101 9.59 -10.99 -7.54
C ARG A 101 8.42 -10.08 -7.89
N ARG A 102 7.21 -10.64 -8.06
CA ARG A 102 6.00 -9.86 -8.33
C ARG A 102 5.64 -8.94 -7.16
N SER A 103 5.71 -9.45 -5.93
CA SER A 103 5.45 -8.67 -4.73
C SER A 103 6.41 -7.49 -4.61
N LYS A 104 7.70 -7.72 -4.87
CA LYS A 104 8.73 -6.66 -4.86
C LYS A 104 8.46 -5.61 -5.93
N ALA A 105 8.20 -6.01 -7.17
CA ALA A 105 7.88 -5.09 -8.25
C ALA A 105 6.60 -4.27 -7.97
N ALA A 106 5.58 -4.88 -7.37
CA ALA A 106 4.36 -4.19 -6.97
C ALA A 106 4.62 -3.15 -5.86
N ALA A 107 5.46 -3.48 -4.87
CA ALA A 107 5.84 -2.56 -3.80
C ALA A 107 6.69 -1.38 -4.32
N GLU A 108 7.59 -1.62 -5.26
CA GLU A 108 8.37 -0.56 -5.92
C GLU A 108 7.46 0.39 -6.71
N GLU A 109 6.51 -0.14 -7.48
CA GLU A 109 5.55 0.68 -8.21
C GLU A 109 4.60 1.45 -7.28
N GLU A 110 4.15 0.83 -6.18
CA GLU A 110 3.38 1.53 -5.16
C GLU A 110 4.17 2.69 -4.56
N THR A 111 5.44 2.47 -4.21
CA THR A 111 6.34 3.51 -3.69
C THR A 111 6.47 4.66 -4.69
N ARG A 112 6.64 4.36 -5.97
CA ARG A 112 6.72 5.37 -7.04
C ARG A 112 5.43 6.19 -7.15
N LEU A 113 4.26 5.54 -7.08
CA LEU A 113 2.95 6.21 -7.14
C LEU A 113 2.68 7.11 -5.94
N LEU A 114 3.14 6.71 -4.75
CA LEU A 114 3.00 7.47 -3.51
C LEU A 114 3.95 8.68 -3.43
N ASN A 115 5.04 8.65 -4.20
CA ASN A 115 6.07 9.67 -4.20
C ASN A 115 6.24 10.27 -5.62
N PRO A 116 5.31 11.14 -6.06
CA PRO A 116 5.43 11.81 -7.34
C PRO A 116 6.67 12.70 -7.38
N ARG A 117 7.12 13.01 -8.59
CA ARG A 117 8.36 13.76 -8.85
C ARG A 117 8.43 15.05 -8.04
N GLU A 118 7.36 15.81 -8.00
CA GLU A 118 7.27 17.09 -7.32
C GLU A 118 7.53 16.97 -5.80
N ARG A 119 7.06 15.86 -5.21
CA ARG A 119 7.30 15.54 -3.79
C ARG A 119 8.77 15.21 -3.55
N ILE A 120 9.38 14.43 -4.42
CA ILE A 120 10.81 14.10 -4.32
C ILE A 120 11.66 15.35 -4.50
N GLU A 121 11.37 16.18 -5.50
CA GLU A 121 12.09 17.44 -5.73
C GLU A 121 11.98 18.40 -4.52
N ALA A 122 10.81 18.48 -3.89
CA ALA A 122 10.62 19.27 -2.67
C ALA A 122 11.48 18.75 -1.51
N ILE A 123 11.53 17.41 -1.31
CA ILE A 123 12.39 16.80 -0.28
C ILE A 123 13.86 17.05 -0.57
N VAL A 124 14.30 16.86 -1.81
CA VAL A 124 15.68 17.15 -2.22
C VAL A 124 16.04 18.60 -1.95
N GLY A 125 15.17 19.55 -2.30
CA GLY A 125 15.39 20.97 -2.02
C GLY A 125 15.50 21.28 -0.53
N MET A 126 14.71 20.62 0.33
CA MET A 126 14.83 20.77 1.79
C MET A 126 16.16 20.22 2.32
N VAL A 127 16.60 19.05 1.83
CA VAL A 127 17.86 18.42 2.24
C VAL A 127 19.07 19.25 1.78
N ASP A 128 19.04 19.71 0.53
CA ASP A 128 20.12 20.52 -0.07
C ASP A 128 20.26 21.89 0.61
N GLY A 129 19.14 22.50 0.98
CA GLY A 129 19.12 23.77 1.71
C GLY A 129 19.39 23.67 3.22
N ALA A 130 19.47 22.46 3.78
CA ALA A 130 19.66 22.26 5.21
C ALA A 130 21.13 22.39 5.63
N GLY A 131 21.42 23.15 6.68
CA GLY A 131 22.77 23.19 7.26
C GLY A 131 23.18 21.87 7.95
N LYS A 132 22.21 21.04 8.34
CA LYS A 132 22.41 19.72 8.95
C LYS A 132 21.14 18.89 8.83
N VAL A 133 21.29 17.59 8.56
CA VAL A 133 20.21 16.61 8.48
C VAL A 133 20.35 15.58 9.59
N PHE A 134 19.30 15.42 10.40
CA PHE A 134 19.22 14.36 11.40
C PHE A 134 18.45 13.17 10.83
N VAL A 135 19.06 11.99 10.88
CA VAL A 135 18.44 10.75 10.40
C VAL A 135 18.30 9.80 11.58
N CYS A 136 17.05 9.48 11.94
CA CYS A 136 16.73 8.64 13.09
C CYS A 136 15.95 7.40 12.66
N GLY A 137 16.24 6.26 13.30
CA GLY A 137 15.52 5.00 13.12
C GLY A 137 15.59 4.16 14.39
N LEU A 138 14.55 3.36 14.65
CA LEU A 138 14.48 2.43 15.78
C LEU A 138 14.53 0.98 15.27
N GLY A 139 15.21 0.09 15.98
CA GLY A 139 15.33 -1.31 15.58
C GLY A 139 15.99 -1.46 14.21
N ASP A 140 15.35 -2.22 13.32
CA ASP A 140 15.83 -2.45 11.95
C ASP A 140 15.87 -1.17 11.12
N ASP A 141 14.98 -0.23 11.37
CA ASP A 141 14.98 1.09 10.71
C ASP A 141 16.25 1.88 11.03
N GLY A 142 16.91 1.61 12.16
CA GLY A 142 18.19 2.21 12.50
C GLY A 142 19.32 1.84 11.53
N LEU A 143 19.27 0.65 10.91
CA LEU A 143 20.23 0.25 9.89
C LEU A 143 20.04 1.06 8.61
N PHE A 144 18.81 1.21 8.17
CA PHE A 144 18.46 2.03 6.99
C PHE A 144 18.76 3.52 7.22
N ALA A 145 18.47 4.04 8.41
CA ALA A 145 18.79 5.40 8.79
C ALA A 145 20.29 5.66 8.70
N ARG A 146 21.13 4.76 9.22
CA ARG A 146 22.59 4.87 9.17
C ARG A 146 23.11 4.79 7.73
N GLU A 147 22.60 3.86 6.92
CA GLU A 147 22.97 3.76 5.51
C GLU A 147 22.61 5.03 4.75
N PHE A 148 21.41 5.56 4.96
CA PHE A 148 20.96 6.80 4.33
C PHE A 148 21.80 8.00 4.74
N ALA A 149 22.10 8.16 6.04
CA ALA A 149 22.98 9.22 6.54
C ALA A 149 24.38 9.14 5.90
N MET A 150 24.95 7.94 5.81
CA MET A 150 26.23 7.72 5.15
C MET A 150 26.20 8.14 3.68
N ARG A 151 25.16 7.78 2.93
CA ARG A 151 25.01 8.17 1.52
C ARG A 151 24.88 9.67 1.35
N LEU A 152 24.12 10.35 2.20
CA LEU A 152 24.01 11.81 2.20
C LEU A 152 25.37 12.48 2.50
N SER A 153 26.13 11.94 3.46
CA SER A 153 27.47 12.42 3.79
C SER A 153 28.44 12.33 2.61
N LEU A 154 28.35 11.25 1.81
CA LEU A 154 29.13 11.10 0.57
C LEU A 154 28.80 12.15 -0.48
N LEU A 155 27.61 12.72 -0.44
CA LEU A 155 27.16 13.84 -1.29
C LEU A 155 27.50 15.20 -0.71
N GLY A 156 28.19 15.27 0.44
CA GLY A 156 28.58 16.50 1.09
C GLY A 156 27.53 17.10 2.04
N VAL A 157 26.42 16.38 2.28
CA VAL A 157 25.40 16.82 3.24
C VAL A 157 25.84 16.47 4.66
N LEU A 158 25.87 17.45 5.57
CA LEU A 158 26.20 17.20 6.97
C LEU A 158 25.05 16.42 7.65
N THR A 159 25.31 15.16 8.00
CA THR A 159 24.32 14.26 8.62
C THR A 159 24.73 13.80 10.01
N VAL A 160 23.74 13.56 10.87
CA VAL A 160 23.89 13.06 12.23
C VAL A 160 22.86 11.98 12.50
#